data_4f308f061831ac9984ab6c5809dd6c95
#
_entry.id   4f308f061831ac9984ab6c5809dd6c95
#
_cell.length_a   1.000
_cell.length_b   1.000
_cell.length_c   1.000
_cell.angle_alpha   90.00
_cell.angle_beta   90.00
_cell.angle_gamma   90.00
#
_symmetry.space_group_name_H-M   'P 1'
#
loop_
_entity.id
_entity.type
_entity.pdbx_description
1 polymer ?
#
loop_
_entity_poly.entity_id
_entity_poly.type
_entity_poly.pdbx_seq_one_letter_code
_entity_poly.pdbx_strand_id
1 'polypeptide(L)'
;MPSANRCGVPPSRRRFLSLAAALLSPFPFLSAHAARISAVPGGIARVVLGEQESAPVALVDGRRVLVRREGRNWIALVGVSLEAVPGSRLGLELADSRFEIEVVAKKYASQHLKVPQGQVELSPEDLARYEREQAHLAGVLGAFSSPPPATLRMLPPVPGRRSATFGLRRFFNGEARRPHSGMDIAALAGTAVIAAGAGRVADTGDYLFSGRTVILDHGSGLLSLYAHLKSIDASAGQTVDAGTSIGEVGTTGRVTGPHLHFAVYLNAVAVDPALFLSRS
;
A
#
# COMPACT_ATOMS: atom_id res chain seq x y z
N MET A 1 -105.92 27.16 14.77
CA MET A 1 -105.86 28.54 15.33
C MET A 1 -104.63 28.66 16.15
N PRO A 2 -104.06 29.83 16.20
CA PRO A 2 -102.82 30.24 15.44
C PRO A 2 -101.72 30.56 16.42
N SER A 3 -100.61 30.79 16.00
CA SER A 3 -99.85 32.03 15.90
C SER A 3 -98.38 31.75 15.98
N ALA A 4 -97.68 32.09 14.97
CA ALA A 4 -96.85 33.27 14.88
C ALA A 4 -95.58 33.24 15.74
N ASN A 5 -94.51 33.04 15.16
CA ASN A 5 -93.55 34.06 14.82
C ASN A 5 -92.40 34.35 15.76
N ARG A 6 -91.23 34.14 15.46
CA ARG A 6 -90.31 35.26 15.12
C ARG A 6 -88.91 34.76 14.81
N CYS A 7 -88.42 35.26 13.71
CA CYS A 7 -86.98 35.21 13.29
C CYS A 7 -86.08 35.72 14.42
N GLY A 8 -84.99 35.01 14.60
CA GLY A 8 -83.80 35.46 15.30
C GLY A 8 -82.58 35.07 14.53
N VAL A 9 -81.96 36.05 13.90
CA VAL A 9 -80.70 35.89 13.21
C VAL A 9 -79.57 35.74 14.19
N PRO A 10 -78.73 34.71 14.14
CA PRO A 10 -77.56 34.65 15.01
C PRO A 10 -76.40 35.42 14.36
N PRO A 11 -75.50 36.00 15.19
CA PRO A 11 -74.41 36.85 14.69
C PRO A 11 -73.25 36.02 14.09
N SER A 12 -72.66 36.55 13.06
CA SER A 12 -71.51 36.08 12.34
C SER A 12 -70.28 35.88 13.25
N ARG A 13 -69.80 34.63 13.38
CA ARG A 13 -68.49 34.33 13.97
C ARG A 13 -67.42 34.62 12.95
N ARG A 14 -66.72 35.74 13.13
CA ARG A 14 -65.45 36.01 12.43
C ARG A 14 -64.43 34.98 12.90
N ARG A 15 -64.03 34.08 11.99
CA ARG A 15 -62.87 33.19 12.14
C ARG A 15 -61.62 34.02 11.93
N PHE A 16 -60.85 34.22 13.03
CA PHE A 16 -59.47 34.66 12.92
C PHE A 16 -58.63 33.52 12.40
N LEU A 17 -58.14 33.64 11.15
CA LEU A 17 -57.07 32.80 10.65
C LEU A 17 -55.76 33.31 11.25
N SER A 18 -55.27 32.58 12.22
CA SER A 18 -53.88 32.77 12.69
C SER A 18 -52.93 32.17 11.65
N LEU A 19 -52.25 33.02 10.93
CA LEU A 19 -51.15 32.64 10.04
C LEU A 19 -49.92 32.32 10.93
N ALA A 20 -49.66 31.04 11.19
CA ALA A 20 -48.39 30.59 11.78
C ALA A 20 -47.31 30.67 10.72
N ALA A 21 -46.51 31.72 10.74
CA ALA A 21 -45.27 31.80 9.94
C ALA A 21 -44.25 30.83 10.51
N ALA A 22 -44.06 29.70 9.86
CA ALA A 22 -42.95 28.79 10.16
C ALA A 22 -41.64 29.47 9.73
N LEU A 23 -40.88 29.93 10.72
CA LEU A 23 -39.51 30.37 10.56
C LEU A 23 -38.64 29.13 10.21
N LEU A 24 -38.42 28.89 8.91
CA LEU A 24 -37.38 28.01 8.41
C LEU A 24 -36.05 28.67 8.73
N SER A 25 -35.42 28.28 9.84
CA SER A 25 -34.01 28.58 10.10
C SER A 25 -33.15 27.85 9.05
N PRO A 26 -32.33 28.55 8.27
CA PRO A 26 -31.35 27.88 7.43
C PRO A 26 -30.29 27.30 8.36
N PHE A 27 -30.34 25.99 8.59
CA PHE A 27 -29.20 25.30 9.16
C PHE A 27 -27.99 25.54 8.21
N PRO A 28 -26.88 26.13 8.69
CA PRO A 28 -25.70 26.19 7.87
C PRO A 28 -25.25 24.75 7.64
N PHE A 29 -25.32 24.29 6.40
CA PHE A 29 -24.56 23.13 5.98
C PHE A 29 -23.08 23.49 6.21
N LEU A 30 -22.54 23.12 7.37
CA LEU A 30 -21.10 23.02 7.52
C LEU A 30 -20.66 21.95 6.53
N SER A 31 -20.19 22.38 5.36
CA SER A 31 -19.37 21.54 4.50
C SER A 31 -18.12 21.21 5.30
N ALA A 32 -18.15 20.08 5.99
CA ALA A 32 -16.94 19.49 6.52
C ALA A 32 -16.03 19.29 5.31
N HIS A 33 -15.01 20.14 5.17
CA HIS A 33 -13.91 19.91 4.25
C HIS A 33 -13.26 18.61 4.72
N ALA A 34 -13.70 17.48 4.18
CA ALA A 34 -13.03 16.22 4.36
C ALA A 34 -11.59 16.47 3.93
N ALA A 35 -10.64 16.36 4.87
CA ALA A 35 -9.23 16.51 4.58
C ALA A 35 -8.91 15.64 3.37
N ARG A 36 -8.39 16.26 2.30
CA ARG A 36 -8.04 15.52 1.07
C ARG A 36 -6.96 14.52 1.42
N ILE A 37 -7.30 13.25 1.29
CA ILE A 37 -6.35 12.16 1.47
C ILE A 37 -5.60 12.05 0.14
N SER A 38 -4.27 12.19 0.18
CA SER A 38 -3.46 12.09 -1.02
C SER A 38 -2.22 11.24 -0.77
N ALA A 39 -1.74 10.59 -1.82
CA ALA A 39 -0.48 9.87 -1.81
C ALA A 39 0.17 9.91 -3.20
N VAL A 40 1.47 9.68 -3.24
CA VAL A 40 2.25 9.64 -4.48
C VAL A 40 2.36 8.19 -4.98
N PRO A 41 2.60 7.96 -6.28
CA PRO A 41 2.97 6.63 -6.77
C PRO A 41 4.14 6.06 -5.96
N GLY A 42 4.06 4.80 -5.53
CA GLY A 42 5.05 4.16 -4.65
C GLY A 42 5.04 4.61 -3.19
N GLY A 43 4.11 5.48 -2.81
CA GLY A 43 3.89 5.94 -1.44
C GLY A 43 2.82 5.14 -0.72
N ILE A 44 2.47 5.64 0.47
CA ILE A 44 1.43 5.08 1.34
C ILE A 44 0.44 6.17 1.69
N ALA A 45 -0.84 5.93 1.44
CA ALA A 45 -1.90 6.76 1.98
C ALA A 45 -2.25 6.28 3.39
N ARG A 46 -2.37 7.24 4.33
CA ARG A 46 -2.82 7.00 5.70
C ARG A 46 -4.23 7.57 5.83
N VAL A 47 -5.21 6.69 6.07
CA VAL A 47 -6.62 7.04 6.16
C VAL A 47 -7.11 6.80 7.58
N VAL A 48 -7.61 7.84 8.24
CA VAL A 48 -8.21 7.74 9.58
C VAL A 48 -9.63 7.20 9.42
N LEU A 49 -9.89 6.04 10.02
CA LEU A 49 -11.21 5.37 9.97
C LEU A 49 -12.11 5.68 11.16
N GLY A 50 -11.58 6.42 12.17
CA GLY A 50 -12.30 6.75 13.39
C GLY A 50 -12.15 5.73 14.51
N GLU A 51 -12.93 5.96 15.59
CA GLU A 51 -12.95 5.12 16.78
C GLU A 51 -14.02 4.02 16.62
N GLN A 52 -13.62 2.77 16.80
CA GLN A 52 -14.52 1.61 16.79
C GLN A 52 -13.99 0.56 17.78
N GLU A 53 -14.86 -0.31 18.28
CA GLU A 53 -14.47 -1.37 19.22
C GLU A 53 -13.53 -2.39 18.60
N SER A 54 -13.80 -2.80 17.35
CA SER A 54 -13.04 -3.79 16.61
C SER A 54 -12.41 -3.20 15.35
N ALA A 55 -11.36 -3.86 14.84
CA ALA A 55 -10.71 -3.46 13.61
C ALA A 55 -11.69 -3.53 12.42
N PRO A 56 -11.96 -2.43 11.72
CA PRO A 56 -12.77 -2.47 10.53
C PRO A 56 -12.05 -3.21 9.39
N VAL A 57 -12.82 -3.87 8.53
CA VAL A 57 -12.31 -4.43 7.27
C VAL A 57 -12.35 -3.31 6.24
N ALA A 58 -11.19 -3.00 5.68
CA ALA A 58 -11.05 -2.00 4.63
C ALA A 58 -10.47 -2.63 3.37
N LEU A 59 -11.00 -2.27 2.21
CA LEU A 59 -10.67 -2.86 0.91
C LEU A 59 -10.27 -1.79 -0.10
N VAL A 60 -9.31 -2.11 -0.95
CA VAL A 60 -9.00 -1.38 -2.18
C VAL A 60 -9.02 -2.38 -3.32
N ASP A 61 -9.83 -2.13 -4.35
CA ASP A 61 -10.03 -3.04 -5.48
C ASP A 61 -10.34 -4.49 -5.03
N GLY A 62 -11.18 -4.64 -4.00
CA GLY A 62 -11.57 -5.93 -3.42
C GLY A 62 -10.50 -6.62 -2.56
N ARG A 63 -9.32 -6.03 -2.38
CA ARG A 63 -8.23 -6.57 -1.57
C ARG A 63 -8.18 -5.90 -0.20
N ARG A 64 -8.00 -6.71 0.86
CA ARG A 64 -7.84 -6.19 2.21
C ARG A 64 -6.58 -5.32 2.32
N VAL A 65 -6.69 -4.21 3.04
CA VAL A 65 -5.55 -3.36 3.35
C VAL A 65 -5.19 -3.45 4.83
N LEU A 66 -3.95 -3.11 5.18
CA LEU A 66 -3.49 -3.09 6.55
C LEU A 66 -4.26 -2.05 7.35
N VAL A 67 -4.94 -2.51 8.39
CA VAL A 67 -5.60 -1.66 9.39
C VAL A 67 -4.97 -1.89 10.75
N ARG A 68 -4.61 -0.81 11.43
CA ARG A 68 -4.01 -0.85 12.77
C ARG A 68 -4.58 0.23 13.68
N ARG A 69 -4.47 0.02 14.98
CA ARG A 69 -4.87 1.02 15.97
C ARG A 69 -3.73 2.00 16.24
N GLU A 70 -4.05 3.29 16.22
CA GLU A 70 -3.15 4.37 16.62
C GLU A 70 -3.91 5.29 17.59
N GLY A 71 -3.55 5.22 18.88
CA GLY A 71 -4.32 5.86 19.93
C GLY A 71 -5.73 5.29 19.99
N ARG A 72 -6.75 6.17 19.84
CA ARG A 72 -8.17 5.79 19.85
C ARG A 72 -8.69 5.40 18.46
N ASN A 73 -8.00 5.82 17.40
CA ASN A 73 -8.47 5.65 16.03
C ASN A 73 -7.91 4.37 15.38
N TRP A 74 -8.70 3.80 14.48
CA TRP A 74 -8.24 2.85 13.48
C TRP A 74 -7.71 3.59 12.25
N ILE A 75 -6.63 3.12 11.70
CA ILE A 75 -5.94 3.71 10.55
C ILE A 75 -5.77 2.63 9.49
N ALA A 76 -6.22 2.92 8.28
CA ALA A 76 -5.89 2.12 7.11
C ALA A 76 -4.60 2.67 6.46
N LEU A 77 -3.72 1.76 6.06
CA LEU A 77 -2.51 2.05 5.29
C LEU A 77 -2.66 1.43 3.90
N VAL A 78 -2.69 2.27 2.89
CA VAL A 78 -2.91 1.88 1.49
C VAL A 78 -1.65 2.13 0.68
N GLY A 79 -1.04 1.06 0.16
CA GLY A 79 0.05 1.16 -0.80
C GLY A 79 -0.47 1.71 -2.14
N VAL A 80 0.25 2.67 -2.73
CA VAL A 80 -0.08 3.24 -4.04
C VAL A 80 0.93 2.75 -5.08
N SER A 81 0.44 2.09 -6.13
CA SER A 81 1.31 1.55 -7.18
C SER A 81 2.22 2.60 -7.80
N LEU A 82 3.46 2.21 -8.17
CA LEU A 82 4.34 3.05 -8.98
C LEU A 82 3.75 3.39 -10.36
N GLU A 83 2.82 2.57 -10.83
CA GLU A 83 2.12 2.73 -12.11
C GLU A 83 0.85 3.59 -11.97
N ALA A 84 0.50 4.00 -10.74
CA ALA A 84 -0.67 4.84 -10.51
C ALA A 84 -0.52 6.18 -11.23
N VAL A 85 -1.57 6.56 -11.95
CA VAL A 85 -1.57 7.78 -12.78
C VAL A 85 -1.85 9.00 -11.89
N PRO A 86 -0.99 10.02 -11.89
CA PRO A 86 -1.28 11.27 -11.19
C PRO A 86 -2.60 11.89 -11.62
N GLY A 87 -3.40 12.34 -10.66
CA GLY A 87 -4.77 12.84 -10.86
C GLY A 87 -5.85 11.76 -10.78
N SER A 88 -5.49 10.47 -10.80
CA SER A 88 -6.46 9.40 -10.54
C SER A 88 -6.82 9.31 -9.05
N ARG A 89 -7.86 8.54 -8.74
CA ARG A 89 -8.33 8.30 -7.37
C ARG A 89 -8.43 6.82 -7.09
N LEU A 90 -8.00 6.42 -5.89
CA LEU A 90 -8.18 5.08 -5.34
C LEU A 90 -9.32 5.12 -4.34
N GLY A 91 -10.27 4.20 -4.46
CA GLY A 91 -11.35 4.03 -3.50
C GLY A 91 -10.94 3.10 -2.37
N LEU A 92 -11.00 3.56 -1.13
CA LEU A 92 -10.92 2.72 0.06
C LEU A 92 -12.34 2.46 0.56
N GLU A 93 -12.75 1.21 0.54
CA GLU A 93 -14.11 0.77 0.85
C GLU A 93 -14.16 0.12 2.24
N LEU A 94 -15.17 0.50 3.02
CA LEU A 94 -15.58 -0.13 4.27
C LEU A 94 -17.05 -0.57 4.11
N ALA A 95 -17.59 -1.30 5.09
CA ALA A 95 -18.97 -1.77 5.03
C ALA A 95 -19.98 -0.63 4.77
N ASP A 96 -19.82 0.51 5.47
CA ASP A 96 -20.79 1.62 5.48
C ASP A 96 -20.22 2.95 4.98
N SER A 97 -18.99 2.95 4.45
CA SER A 97 -18.34 4.20 4.02
C SER A 97 -17.28 3.96 2.96
N ARG A 98 -16.95 5.03 2.21
CA ARG A 98 -15.90 5.04 1.21
C ARG A 98 -15.07 6.30 1.34
N PHE A 99 -13.76 6.15 1.22
CA PHE A 99 -12.80 7.24 1.17
C PHE A 99 -12.17 7.28 -0.22
N GLU A 100 -11.86 8.48 -0.69
CA GLU A 100 -11.12 8.66 -1.93
C GLU A 100 -9.70 9.16 -1.62
N ILE A 101 -8.72 8.51 -2.23
CA ILE A 101 -7.29 8.83 -2.12
C ILE A 101 -6.86 9.40 -3.46
N GLU A 102 -6.49 10.67 -3.49
CA GLU A 102 -5.98 11.33 -4.69
C GLU A 102 -4.52 10.94 -4.94
N VAL A 103 -4.20 10.49 -6.15
CA VAL A 103 -2.83 10.21 -6.54
C VAL A 103 -2.18 11.50 -7.03
N VAL A 104 -1.23 12.02 -6.25
CA VAL A 104 -0.50 13.25 -6.60
C VAL A 104 0.84 12.92 -7.26
N ALA A 105 1.30 13.81 -8.14
CA ALA A 105 2.52 13.56 -8.92
C ALA A 105 3.78 13.50 -8.02
N LYS A 106 4.67 12.55 -8.33
CA LYS A 106 6.05 12.48 -7.78
C LYS A 106 7.02 12.25 -8.92
N LYS A 107 8.07 13.06 -8.97
CA LYS A 107 9.15 12.89 -9.94
C LYS A 107 10.20 11.93 -9.38
N TYR A 108 10.44 10.84 -10.10
CA TYR A 108 11.52 9.90 -9.82
C TYR A 108 12.71 10.15 -10.73
N ALA A 109 13.91 9.80 -10.27
CA ALA A 109 15.11 9.86 -11.10
C ALA A 109 15.00 8.92 -12.31
N SER A 110 15.69 9.29 -13.40
CA SER A 110 15.74 8.48 -14.61
C SER A 110 17.19 8.14 -14.98
N GLN A 111 17.41 6.92 -15.47
CA GLN A 111 18.69 6.44 -15.94
C GLN A 111 18.51 5.92 -17.36
N HIS A 112 19.32 6.43 -18.29
CA HIS A 112 19.31 6.01 -19.68
C HIS A 112 20.60 5.21 -19.97
N LEU A 113 20.45 3.97 -20.40
CA LEU A 113 21.54 3.05 -20.65
C LEU A 113 21.50 2.58 -22.11
N LYS A 114 22.66 2.52 -22.74
CA LYS A 114 22.85 1.82 -24.02
C LYS A 114 23.31 0.39 -23.71
N VAL A 115 22.53 -0.60 -24.13
CA VAL A 115 22.83 -2.01 -23.93
C VAL A 115 22.81 -2.74 -25.27
N PRO A 116 23.62 -3.80 -25.47
CA PRO A 116 23.57 -4.65 -26.67
C PRO A 116 22.16 -5.22 -26.87
N GLN A 117 21.66 -5.25 -28.10
CA GLN A 117 20.30 -5.70 -28.42
C GLN A 117 19.96 -7.10 -27.90
N GLY A 118 20.89 -8.05 -28.00
CA GLY A 118 20.70 -9.44 -27.56
C GLY A 118 20.63 -9.64 -26.02
N GLN A 119 20.86 -8.58 -25.22
CA GLN A 119 20.74 -8.66 -23.76
C GLN A 119 19.38 -8.23 -23.23
N VAL A 120 18.49 -7.81 -24.11
CA VAL A 120 17.19 -7.24 -23.74
C VAL A 120 16.06 -8.26 -23.86
N GLU A 121 16.18 -9.19 -24.79
CA GLU A 121 15.18 -10.20 -25.07
C GLU A 121 15.45 -11.49 -24.28
N LEU A 122 14.39 -12.06 -23.73
CA LEU A 122 14.45 -13.37 -23.09
C LEU A 122 14.32 -14.47 -24.15
N SER A 123 15.01 -15.59 -23.95
CA SER A 123 14.71 -16.81 -24.71
C SER A 123 13.26 -17.27 -24.43
N PRO A 124 12.62 -18.04 -25.29
CA PRO A 124 11.29 -18.60 -25.02
C PRO A 124 11.23 -19.40 -23.72
N GLU A 125 12.31 -20.11 -23.36
CA GLU A 125 12.42 -20.87 -22.12
C GLU A 125 12.48 -19.96 -20.89
N ASP A 126 13.32 -18.91 -20.93
CA ASP A 126 13.42 -17.92 -19.87
C ASP A 126 12.13 -17.12 -19.71
N LEU A 127 11.44 -16.82 -20.83
CA LEU A 127 10.14 -16.14 -20.77
C LEU A 127 9.11 -17.02 -20.05
N ALA A 128 9.00 -18.30 -20.42
CA ALA A 128 8.10 -19.23 -19.77
C ALA A 128 8.44 -19.45 -18.28
N ARG A 129 9.73 -19.47 -17.93
CA ARG A 129 10.20 -19.50 -16.54
C ARG A 129 9.76 -18.24 -15.80
N TYR A 130 10.02 -17.06 -16.37
CA TYR A 130 9.65 -15.77 -15.80
C TYR A 130 8.14 -15.65 -15.54
N GLU A 131 7.29 -16.08 -16.49
CA GLU A 131 5.85 -16.04 -16.34
C GLU A 131 5.35 -16.92 -15.18
N ARG A 132 5.88 -18.14 -15.04
CA ARG A 132 5.57 -19.02 -13.90
C ARG A 132 5.99 -18.39 -12.57
N GLU A 133 7.21 -17.83 -12.53
CA GLU A 133 7.75 -17.17 -11.34
C GLU A 133 6.92 -15.92 -10.95
N GLN A 134 6.49 -15.12 -11.92
CA GLN A 134 5.63 -13.96 -11.67
C GLN A 134 4.26 -14.37 -11.10
N ALA A 135 3.65 -15.44 -11.63
CA ALA A 135 2.39 -15.96 -11.12
C ALA A 135 2.53 -16.45 -9.66
N HIS A 136 3.62 -17.18 -9.34
CA HIS A 136 3.94 -17.63 -8.00
C HIS A 136 4.14 -16.45 -7.04
N LEU A 137 5.01 -15.50 -7.40
CA LEU A 137 5.32 -14.33 -6.59
C LEU A 137 4.09 -13.43 -6.37
N ALA A 138 3.19 -13.31 -7.35
CA ALA A 138 1.95 -12.58 -7.17
C ALA A 138 1.07 -13.21 -6.07
N GLY A 139 1.03 -14.53 -5.98
CA GLY A 139 0.35 -15.25 -4.89
C GLY A 139 1.00 -14.99 -3.53
N VAL A 140 2.33 -15.12 -3.45
CA VAL A 140 3.09 -14.89 -2.21
C VAL A 140 2.93 -13.44 -1.73
N LEU A 141 3.15 -12.46 -2.61
CA LEU A 141 3.09 -11.03 -2.29
C LEU A 141 1.66 -10.54 -2.03
N GLY A 142 0.65 -11.29 -2.50
CA GLY A 142 -0.76 -11.05 -2.22
C GLY A 142 -1.25 -11.61 -0.89
N ALA A 143 -0.39 -12.30 -0.12
CA ALA A 143 -0.75 -12.89 1.17
C ALA A 143 -1.21 -11.81 2.18
N PHE A 144 -2.24 -12.18 2.96
CA PHE A 144 -2.78 -11.32 4.02
C PHE A 144 -2.96 -12.17 5.28
N SER A 145 -1.93 -12.26 6.07
CA SER A 145 -1.89 -13.06 7.30
C SER A 145 -2.30 -12.27 8.54
N SER A 146 -2.49 -12.96 9.65
CA SER A 146 -2.80 -12.40 10.97
C SER A 146 -1.78 -12.94 11.97
N PRO A 147 -1.41 -12.18 13.01
CA PRO A 147 -1.86 -10.84 13.38
C PRO A 147 -1.21 -9.71 12.54
N PRO A 148 -1.69 -8.45 12.67
CA PRO A 148 -0.99 -7.32 12.07
C PRO A 148 0.38 -7.11 12.71
N PRO A 149 1.34 -6.47 12.01
CA PRO A 149 2.69 -6.25 12.53
C PRO A 149 2.66 -5.35 13.78
N ALA A 150 3.43 -5.73 14.80
CA ALA A 150 3.54 -4.97 16.05
C ALA A 150 4.13 -3.56 15.79
N THR A 151 5.03 -3.45 14.83
CA THR A 151 5.63 -2.19 14.41
C THR A 151 5.78 -2.14 12.89
N LEU A 152 5.71 -0.93 12.34
CA LEU A 152 6.03 -0.68 10.93
C LEU A 152 7.50 -0.28 10.74
N ARG A 153 8.23 -0.06 11.84
CA ARG A 153 9.66 0.28 11.75
C ARG A 153 10.47 -0.96 11.46
N MET A 154 11.36 -0.83 10.49
CA MET A 154 12.26 -1.88 10.04
C MET A 154 13.72 -1.49 10.30
N LEU A 155 14.54 -2.49 10.61
CA LEU A 155 15.99 -2.35 10.69
C LEU A 155 16.57 -2.28 9.26
N PRO A 156 17.70 -1.57 9.05
CA PRO A 156 18.47 -1.72 7.83
C PRO A 156 18.91 -3.19 7.68
N PRO A 157 18.54 -3.89 6.58
CA PRO A 157 18.79 -5.33 6.45
C PRO A 157 20.27 -5.68 6.21
N VAL A 158 21.08 -4.72 5.82
CA VAL A 158 22.52 -4.85 5.62
C VAL A 158 23.17 -3.48 5.80
N PRO A 159 24.40 -3.41 6.37
CA PRO A 159 25.16 -2.17 6.34
C PRO A 159 25.62 -1.86 4.92
N GLY A 160 25.52 -0.59 4.51
CA GLY A 160 25.96 -0.19 3.19
C GLY A 160 25.33 1.10 2.68
N ARG A 161 25.89 1.60 1.58
CA ARG A 161 25.37 2.78 0.90
C ARG A 161 24.24 2.40 -0.04
N ARG A 162 23.18 3.17 -0.06
CA ARG A 162 22.12 3.02 -1.08
C ARG A 162 22.70 3.31 -2.46
N SER A 163 22.76 2.31 -3.33
CA SER A 163 23.31 2.41 -4.69
C SER A 163 22.26 2.67 -5.75
N ALA A 164 21.01 2.23 -5.53
CA ALA A 164 19.87 2.63 -6.34
C ALA A 164 18.62 2.83 -5.44
N THR A 165 17.83 3.84 -5.83
CA THR A 165 16.63 4.22 -5.07
C THR A 165 15.39 3.54 -5.64
N PHE A 166 14.39 3.39 -4.80
CA PHE A 166 13.05 3.01 -5.21
C PHE A 166 12.48 4.00 -6.24
N GLY A 167 11.76 3.49 -7.23
CA GLY A 167 11.12 4.28 -8.28
C GLY A 167 12.06 4.78 -9.38
N LEU A 168 13.36 4.41 -9.35
CA LEU A 168 14.31 4.76 -10.42
C LEU A 168 13.79 4.22 -11.76
N ARG A 169 13.55 5.14 -12.71
CA ARG A 169 13.10 4.81 -14.06
C ARG A 169 14.30 4.47 -14.94
N ARG A 170 14.32 3.28 -15.50
CA ARG A 170 15.40 2.84 -16.41
C ARG A 170 14.89 2.81 -17.84
N PHE A 171 15.69 3.35 -18.74
CA PHE A 171 15.47 3.29 -20.19
C PHE A 171 16.65 2.58 -20.83
N PHE A 172 16.36 1.47 -21.55
CA PHE A 172 17.36 0.73 -22.30
C PHE A 172 17.17 1.03 -23.80
N ASN A 173 18.18 1.60 -24.43
CA ASN A 173 18.13 2.02 -25.82
C ASN A 173 16.94 2.93 -26.16
N GLY A 174 16.49 3.76 -25.19
CA GLY A 174 15.33 4.63 -25.34
C GLY A 174 13.99 4.01 -24.91
N GLU A 175 13.92 2.69 -24.72
CA GLU A 175 12.71 2.01 -24.28
C GLU A 175 12.58 2.00 -22.76
N ALA A 176 11.40 2.38 -22.26
CA ALA A 176 11.09 2.36 -20.84
C ALA A 176 11.06 0.92 -20.30
N ARG A 177 11.67 0.70 -19.15
CA ARG A 177 11.58 -0.54 -18.37
C ARG A 177 10.75 -0.33 -17.13
N ARG A 178 10.31 -1.41 -16.49
CA ARG A 178 9.61 -1.31 -15.21
C ARG A 178 10.45 -0.52 -14.22
N PRO A 179 9.87 0.43 -13.49
CA PRO A 179 10.58 1.18 -12.46
C PRO A 179 11.13 0.23 -11.38
N HIS A 180 12.22 0.63 -10.74
CA HIS A 180 12.84 -0.12 -9.66
C HIS A 180 11.89 -0.25 -8.47
N SER A 181 11.45 -1.46 -8.15
CA SER A 181 10.43 -1.76 -7.14
C SER A 181 10.97 -1.89 -5.71
N GLY A 182 12.27 -1.65 -5.50
CA GLY A 182 12.93 -1.70 -4.21
C GLY A 182 14.05 -0.67 -4.10
N MET A 183 14.97 -0.89 -3.18
CA MET A 183 16.23 -0.15 -3.10
C MET A 183 17.39 -1.13 -3.16
N ASP A 184 18.49 -0.71 -3.78
CA ASP A 184 19.71 -1.48 -3.78
C ASP A 184 20.67 -0.91 -2.73
N ILE A 185 21.24 -1.79 -1.91
CA ILE A 185 22.22 -1.46 -0.86
C ILE A 185 23.52 -2.15 -1.22
N ALA A 186 24.53 -1.35 -1.60
CA ALA A 186 25.86 -1.88 -1.93
C ALA A 186 26.51 -2.44 -0.68
N ALA A 187 26.89 -3.73 -0.75
CA ALA A 187 27.61 -4.42 0.30
C ALA A 187 28.48 -5.52 -0.34
N LEU A 188 29.55 -5.93 0.35
CA LEU A 188 30.41 -6.99 -0.12
C LEU A 188 29.70 -8.34 -0.15
N ALA A 189 30.00 -9.17 -1.13
CA ALA A 189 29.51 -10.55 -1.14
C ALA A 189 29.93 -11.28 0.14
N GLY A 190 28.98 -12.02 0.75
CA GLY A 190 29.18 -12.66 2.03
C GLY A 190 28.84 -11.81 3.24
N THR A 191 28.45 -10.52 3.06
CA THR A 191 27.93 -9.73 4.17
C THR A 191 26.59 -10.31 4.63
N ALA A 192 26.42 -10.51 5.95
CA ALA A 192 25.20 -11.05 6.52
C ALA A 192 24.00 -10.13 6.25
N VAL A 193 22.90 -10.72 5.80
CA VAL A 193 21.60 -10.07 5.59
C VAL A 193 20.68 -10.47 6.73
N ILE A 194 20.12 -9.48 7.42
CA ILE A 194 19.21 -9.70 8.55
C ILE A 194 17.76 -9.43 8.19
N ALA A 195 16.84 -10.10 8.88
CA ALA A 195 15.42 -9.79 8.84
C ALA A 195 15.18 -8.35 9.31
N ALA A 196 14.66 -7.50 8.45
CA ALA A 196 14.39 -6.09 8.77
C ALA A 196 13.28 -5.91 9.82
N GLY A 197 12.39 -6.87 9.93
CA GLY A 197 11.32 -6.96 10.92
C GLY A 197 11.04 -8.40 11.31
N ALA A 198 10.41 -8.62 12.44
CA ALA A 198 9.91 -9.95 12.80
C ALA A 198 8.83 -10.40 11.83
N GLY A 199 8.78 -11.68 11.51
CA GLY A 199 7.81 -12.22 10.57
C GLY A 199 7.98 -13.73 10.35
N ARG A 200 7.18 -14.23 9.43
CA ARG A 200 7.28 -15.62 8.95
C ARG A 200 7.88 -15.62 7.55
N VAL A 201 8.80 -16.52 7.29
CA VAL A 201 9.32 -16.73 5.92
C VAL A 201 8.17 -17.23 5.06
N ALA A 202 7.67 -16.35 4.20
CA ALA A 202 6.57 -16.65 3.28
C ALA A 202 7.06 -17.49 2.10
N ASP A 203 8.28 -17.22 1.65
CA ASP A 203 8.87 -17.92 0.51
C ASP A 203 10.38 -17.81 0.48
N THR A 204 11.03 -18.81 -0.13
CA THR A 204 12.44 -18.82 -0.49
C THR A 204 12.63 -19.49 -1.84
N GLY A 205 13.42 -18.90 -2.72
CA GLY A 205 13.63 -19.46 -4.06
C GLY A 205 14.83 -18.89 -4.80
N ASP A 206 15.08 -19.44 -5.99
CA ASP A 206 16.06 -18.92 -6.95
C ASP A 206 15.31 -18.54 -8.24
N TYR A 207 15.11 -17.24 -8.42
CA TYR A 207 14.32 -16.66 -9.51
C TYR A 207 15.20 -16.07 -10.61
N LEU A 208 14.71 -16.08 -11.83
CA LEU A 208 15.45 -15.66 -13.02
C LEU A 208 16.10 -14.28 -12.87
N PHE A 209 15.34 -13.30 -12.38
CA PHE A 209 15.83 -11.92 -12.24
C PHE A 209 16.39 -11.62 -10.86
N SER A 210 15.70 -12.01 -9.81
CA SER A 210 16.06 -11.69 -8.43
C SER A 210 17.06 -12.68 -7.82
N GLY A 211 17.33 -13.81 -8.50
CA GLY A 211 18.23 -14.84 -7.98
C GLY A 211 17.71 -15.41 -6.66
N ARG A 212 18.62 -15.82 -5.79
CA ARG A 212 18.27 -16.33 -4.47
C ARG A 212 17.60 -15.24 -3.65
N THR A 213 16.39 -15.54 -3.20
CA THR A 213 15.47 -14.57 -2.61
C THR A 213 14.83 -15.15 -1.37
N VAL A 214 14.65 -14.32 -0.35
CA VAL A 214 13.82 -14.58 0.84
C VAL A 214 12.71 -13.55 0.87
N ILE A 215 11.48 -13.98 1.18
CA ILE A 215 10.33 -13.11 1.40
C ILE A 215 9.80 -13.36 2.80
N LEU A 216 9.69 -12.29 3.60
CA LEU A 216 9.11 -12.33 4.94
C LEU A 216 7.71 -11.71 4.93
N ASP A 217 6.75 -12.40 5.53
CA ASP A 217 5.41 -11.90 5.83
C ASP A 217 5.38 -11.39 7.28
N HIS A 218 5.13 -10.11 7.44
CA HIS A 218 5.05 -9.42 8.74
C HIS A 218 3.63 -9.32 9.26
N GLY A 219 2.65 -9.77 8.48
CA GLY A 219 1.22 -9.73 8.80
C GLY A 219 0.46 -8.61 8.10
N SER A 220 -0.83 -8.85 7.89
CA SER A 220 -1.80 -7.91 7.30
C SER A 220 -1.36 -7.29 5.97
N GLY A 221 -0.71 -8.09 5.10
CA GLY A 221 -0.29 -7.66 3.77
C GLY A 221 0.97 -6.78 3.74
N LEU A 222 1.74 -6.75 4.85
CA LEU A 222 3.07 -6.15 4.88
C LEU A 222 4.12 -7.24 4.69
N LEU A 223 4.88 -7.19 3.59
CA LEU A 223 5.95 -8.12 3.28
C LEU A 223 7.25 -7.38 2.98
N SER A 224 8.38 -8.07 3.22
CA SER A 224 9.70 -7.62 2.78
C SER A 224 10.40 -8.70 1.95
N LEU A 225 11.15 -8.27 0.93
CA LEU A 225 11.84 -9.14 -0.01
C LEU A 225 13.33 -8.79 -0.03
N TYR A 226 14.16 -9.83 0.02
CA TYR A 226 15.62 -9.77 0.05
C TYR A 226 16.15 -10.62 -1.10
N ALA A 227 16.77 -10.00 -2.10
CA ALA A 227 17.19 -10.66 -3.32
C ALA A 227 18.68 -10.53 -3.61
N HIS A 228 19.14 -11.28 -4.61
CA HIS A 228 20.53 -11.41 -5.08
C HIS A 228 21.44 -12.05 -4.04
N LEU A 229 20.88 -12.89 -3.18
CA LEU A 229 21.61 -13.53 -2.08
C LEU A 229 22.64 -14.55 -2.59
N LYS A 230 23.75 -14.70 -1.88
CA LYS A 230 24.75 -15.76 -2.07
C LYS A 230 24.29 -17.07 -1.43
N SER A 231 23.69 -16.97 -0.22
CA SER A 231 23.12 -18.09 0.51
C SER A 231 21.76 -17.68 1.09
N ILE A 232 20.91 -18.66 1.35
CA ILE A 232 19.67 -18.53 2.09
C ILE A 232 19.82 -19.36 3.35
N ASP A 233 19.71 -18.73 4.53
CA ASP A 233 19.88 -19.35 5.84
C ASP A 233 18.54 -19.56 6.56
N ALA A 234 17.42 -19.17 5.90
CA ALA A 234 16.07 -19.31 6.42
C ALA A 234 15.26 -20.28 5.56
N SER A 235 14.29 -20.96 6.17
CA SER A 235 13.42 -21.91 5.49
C SER A 235 11.99 -21.39 5.42
N ALA A 236 11.28 -21.67 4.31
CA ALA A 236 9.86 -21.33 4.17
C ALA A 236 9.03 -21.88 5.35
N GLY A 237 8.18 -21.04 5.90
CA GLY A 237 7.40 -21.35 7.10
C GLY A 237 8.07 -21.02 8.43
N GLN A 238 9.37 -20.78 8.47
CA GLN A 238 10.10 -20.42 9.69
C GLN A 238 9.65 -19.03 10.20
N THR A 239 9.51 -18.88 11.52
CA THR A 239 9.34 -17.57 12.17
C THR A 239 10.71 -17.03 12.54
N VAL A 240 10.94 -15.75 12.26
CA VAL A 240 12.19 -15.06 12.55
C VAL A 240 11.92 -13.75 13.28
N ASP A 241 12.80 -13.41 14.21
CA ASP A 241 12.80 -12.11 14.88
C ASP A 241 13.54 -11.07 14.04
N ALA A 242 13.22 -9.79 14.25
CA ALA A 242 14.01 -8.70 13.67
C ALA A 242 15.48 -8.82 14.08
N GLY A 243 16.40 -8.70 13.12
CA GLY A 243 17.84 -8.87 13.33
C GLY A 243 18.37 -10.29 13.14
N THR A 244 17.51 -11.30 12.99
CA THR A 244 17.92 -12.67 12.67
C THR A 244 18.60 -12.72 11.31
N SER A 245 19.76 -13.39 11.18
CA SER A 245 20.39 -13.64 9.87
C SER A 245 19.51 -14.55 9.01
N ILE A 246 19.30 -14.16 7.76
CA ILE A 246 18.45 -14.89 6.80
C ILE A 246 19.20 -15.27 5.52
N GLY A 247 20.48 -14.87 5.40
CA GLY A 247 21.33 -15.17 4.24
C GLY A 247 22.51 -14.22 4.15
N GLU A 248 23.22 -14.29 3.03
CA GLU A 248 24.37 -13.44 2.73
C GLU A 248 24.18 -12.70 1.40
N VAL A 249 24.73 -11.48 1.31
CA VAL A 249 24.78 -10.70 0.06
C VAL A 249 25.54 -11.48 -1.00
N GLY A 250 25.02 -11.49 -2.21
CA GLY A 250 25.60 -12.17 -3.37
C GLY A 250 25.49 -11.39 -4.65
N THR A 251 25.48 -12.17 -5.75
CA THR A 251 25.38 -11.68 -7.13
C THR A 251 24.49 -12.61 -7.97
N THR A 252 23.56 -13.33 -7.35
CA THR A 252 22.66 -14.23 -8.07
C THR A 252 21.58 -13.47 -8.81
N GLY A 253 20.97 -14.08 -9.83
CA GLY A 253 20.02 -13.42 -10.71
C GLY A 253 20.69 -12.46 -11.70
N ARG A 254 19.97 -11.43 -12.12
CA ARG A 254 20.42 -10.50 -13.17
C ARG A 254 20.96 -9.20 -12.58
N VAL A 255 22.23 -9.20 -12.21
CA VAL A 255 22.92 -8.08 -11.55
C VAL A 255 24.29 -7.77 -12.15
N THR A 256 24.83 -6.59 -11.88
CA THR A 256 26.14 -6.14 -12.35
C THR A 256 27.24 -6.24 -11.29
N GLY A 257 26.89 -6.52 -10.04
CA GLY A 257 27.84 -6.63 -8.94
C GLY A 257 27.16 -6.88 -7.60
N PRO A 258 27.92 -7.12 -6.53
CA PRO A 258 27.37 -7.47 -5.22
C PRO A 258 26.54 -6.33 -4.62
N HIS A 259 25.30 -6.62 -4.24
CA HIS A 259 24.41 -5.74 -3.50
C HIS A 259 23.22 -6.55 -2.96
N LEU A 260 22.52 -5.99 -1.98
CA LEU A 260 21.22 -6.45 -1.60
C LEU A 260 20.14 -5.63 -2.31
N HIS A 261 19.26 -6.27 -3.05
CA HIS A 261 17.99 -5.67 -3.44
C HIS A 261 16.98 -5.90 -2.32
N PHE A 262 16.51 -4.80 -1.72
CA PHE A 262 15.53 -4.81 -0.63
C PHE A 262 14.24 -4.12 -1.09
N ALA A 263 13.12 -4.84 -1.02
CA ALA A 263 11.81 -4.30 -1.36
C ALA A 263 10.81 -4.50 -0.22
N VAL A 264 9.85 -3.59 -0.12
CA VAL A 264 8.73 -3.68 0.80
C VAL A 264 7.43 -3.64 0.01
N TYR A 265 6.54 -4.56 0.33
CA TYR A 265 5.21 -4.63 -0.26
C TYR A 265 4.16 -4.36 0.82
N LEU A 266 3.19 -3.56 0.47
CA LEU A 266 2.02 -3.29 1.30
C LEU A 266 0.77 -3.52 0.45
N ASN A 267 -0.08 -4.47 0.87
CA ASN A 267 -1.30 -4.84 0.15
C ASN A 267 -1.03 -5.29 -1.31
N ALA A 268 -0.02 -6.12 -1.51
CA ALA A 268 0.49 -6.60 -2.81
C ALA A 268 1.11 -5.51 -3.71
N VAL A 269 1.33 -4.31 -3.21
CA VAL A 269 1.89 -3.17 -3.95
C VAL A 269 3.29 -2.85 -3.43
N ALA A 270 4.28 -2.75 -4.32
CA ALA A 270 5.61 -2.28 -3.94
C ALA A 270 5.57 -0.82 -3.50
N VAL A 271 6.09 -0.53 -2.33
CA VAL A 271 6.16 0.81 -1.72
C VAL A 271 7.59 1.16 -1.35
N ASP A 272 7.90 2.46 -1.23
CA ASP A 272 9.26 2.94 -0.93
C ASP A 272 9.75 2.38 0.42
N PRO A 273 10.75 1.48 0.44
CA PRO A 273 11.28 0.90 1.67
C PRO A 273 11.81 1.93 2.67
N ALA A 274 12.21 3.12 2.17
CA ALA A 274 12.69 4.20 3.02
C ALA A 274 11.62 4.72 4.00
N LEU A 275 10.34 4.45 3.74
CA LEU A 275 9.23 4.82 4.62
C LEU A 275 9.20 3.98 5.91
N PHE A 276 9.81 2.80 5.89
CA PHE A 276 9.83 1.85 7.00
C PHE A 276 11.16 1.83 7.75
N LEU A 277 12.27 2.11 7.06
CA LEU A 277 13.59 2.03 7.67
C LEU A 277 13.78 3.11 8.74
N SER A 278 14.31 2.70 9.89
CA SER A 278 14.74 3.62 10.94
C SER A 278 15.76 4.60 10.37
N ARG A 279 15.63 5.89 10.68
CA ARG A 279 16.71 6.85 10.40
C ARG A 279 17.87 6.49 11.33
N SER A 280 19.00 6.10 10.73
CA SER A 280 20.28 5.98 11.43
C SER A 280 20.76 7.33 11.89
#